data_2640dc502188ae467e524516f5d77baf
#
_entry.id   2640dc502188ae467e524516f5d77baf
#
_cell.length_a   1.000
_cell.length_b   1.000
_cell.length_c   1.000
_cell.angle_alpha   90.00
_cell.angle_beta   90.00
_cell.angle_gamma   90.00
#
_symmetry.space_group_name_H-M   'P 1'
#
loop_
_entity.id
_entity.type
_entity.pdbx_description
1 polymer ?
#
loop_
_entity_poly.entity_id
_entity_poly.type
_entity_poly.pdbx_seq_one_letter_code
_entity_poly.pdbx_strand_id
1 'polypeptide(L)'
;GCGSKKSDEKVIKIGVFEPTTGENGGGGYQEVLGIRYANEMHPTVNIGGEEYAVKLVEVDNKSDKTEAVNAAQKLVSEKVSVVLGSYGSGVSIAAGQIFADAKIPAIGCSCTNPQVTEGNDYYFRVCFIDPFQGTVMANYAFQNGAKSAAVITQLGDDYSSGLGSYFKEAFAKLGGNIVSEEQFQTNQTDFKAILTNIKAADPDIIFAPSSITTAPASLDPSLCSHS
;
A
#
# COMPACT_ATOMS: atom_id res chain seq x y z
N GLY A 1 -21.37 -42.09 -28.69
CA GLY A 1 -20.58 -40.95 -28.28
C GLY A 1 -21.27 -40.32 -27.07
N CYS A 2 -20.79 -40.63 -25.86
CA CYS A 2 -21.20 -39.91 -24.65
C CYS A 2 -20.52 -38.57 -24.65
N GLY A 3 -21.21 -37.53 -25.11
CA GLY A 3 -20.82 -36.14 -24.86
C GLY A 3 -21.03 -35.83 -23.38
N SER A 4 -19.97 -35.80 -22.59
CA SER A 4 -20.01 -35.25 -21.26
C SER A 4 -20.37 -33.77 -21.41
N LYS A 5 -21.60 -33.37 -21.07
CA LYS A 5 -21.93 -31.99 -20.78
C LYS A 5 -20.96 -31.56 -19.65
N LYS A 6 -19.98 -30.69 -19.97
CA LYS A 6 -19.32 -29.89 -18.95
C LYS A 6 -20.46 -29.16 -18.26
N SER A 7 -20.76 -29.52 -17.01
CA SER A 7 -21.61 -28.72 -16.17
C SER A 7 -20.97 -27.32 -16.12
N ASP A 8 -21.71 -26.28 -16.51
CA ASP A 8 -21.30 -24.91 -16.27
C ASP A 8 -21.12 -24.78 -14.75
N GLU A 9 -19.86 -24.82 -14.31
CA GLU A 9 -19.53 -24.72 -12.89
C GLU A 9 -19.88 -23.30 -12.45
N LYS A 10 -20.87 -23.19 -11.54
CA LYS A 10 -21.31 -21.92 -10.97
C LYS A 10 -20.27 -21.43 -9.98
N VAL A 11 -19.29 -20.69 -10.46
CA VAL A 11 -18.15 -20.19 -9.69
C VAL A 11 -17.96 -18.72 -9.96
N ILE A 12 -17.79 -17.94 -8.90
CA ILE A 12 -17.28 -16.58 -8.92
C ILE A 12 -15.83 -16.61 -8.46
N LYS A 13 -14.93 -16.10 -9.28
CA LYS A 13 -13.51 -15.96 -8.94
C LYS A 13 -13.22 -14.56 -8.44
N ILE A 14 -12.63 -14.45 -7.25
CA ILE A 14 -12.12 -13.22 -6.68
C ILE A 14 -10.59 -13.25 -6.77
N GLY A 15 -10.01 -12.29 -7.46
CA GLY A 15 -8.57 -12.11 -7.50
C GLY A 15 -8.05 -11.53 -6.19
N VAL A 16 -6.98 -12.10 -5.65
CA VAL A 16 -6.26 -11.57 -4.51
C VAL A 16 -4.92 -11.07 -5.01
N PHE A 17 -4.78 -9.76 -5.05
CA PHE A 17 -3.63 -9.03 -5.58
C PHE A 17 -2.88 -8.38 -4.42
N GLU A 18 -1.97 -9.13 -3.82
CA GLU A 18 -1.27 -8.71 -2.60
C GLU A 18 0.21 -9.10 -2.66
N PRO A 19 1.09 -8.36 -2.00
CA PRO A 19 2.43 -8.85 -1.75
C PRO A 19 2.40 -9.86 -0.58
N THR A 20 2.92 -11.05 -0.80
CA THR A 20 3.22 -12.02 0.27
C THR A 20 4.72 -12.20 0.46
N THR A 21 5.50 -11.62 -0.43
CA THR A 21 6.97 -11.53 -0.37
C THR A 21 7.43 -10.10 -0.68
N GLY A 22 8.73 -9.84 -0.51
CA GLY A 22 9.31 -8.52 -0.70
C GLY A 22 9.08 -7.59 0.48
N GLU A 23 9.34 -6.31 0.27
CA GLU A 23 9.37 -5.27 1.31
C GLU A 23 8.06 -5.18 2.12
N ASN A 24 6.93 -5.31 1.46
CA ASN A 24 5.59 -5.21 2.05
C ASN A 24 4.92 -6.58 2.30
N GLY A 25 5.67 -7.67 2.14
CA GLY A 25 5.12 -9.03 2.24
C GLY A 25 4.43 -9.32 3.58
N GLY A 26 4.97 -8.81 4.68
CA GLY A 26 4.37 -8.98 6.00
C GLY A 26 2.99 -8.33 6.13
N GLY A 27 2.84 -7.09 5.64
CA GLY A 27 1.57 -6.36 5.64
C GLY A 27 0.56 -6.98 4.67
N GLY A 28 0.98 -7.27 3.45
CA GLY A 28 0.12 -7.88 2.44
C GLY A 28 -0.38 -9.26 2.85
N TYR A 29 0.44 -10.06 3.52
CA TYR A 29 0.01 -11.35 4.04
C TYR A 29 -1.11 -11.23 5.08
N GLN A 30 -1.09 -10.19 5.93
CA GLN A 30 -2.20 -9.95 6.87
C GLN A 30 -3.52 -9.67 6.13
N GLU A 31 -3.48 -8.91 5.03
CA GLU A 31 -4.65 -8.69 4.19
C GLU A 31 -5.13 -10.00 3.53
N VAL A 32 -4.21 -10.84 3.03
CA VAL A 32 -4.54 -12.17 2.49
C VAL A 32 -5.25 -13.03 3.53
N LEU A 33 -4.79 -13.04 4.77
CA LEU A 33 -5.45 -13.79 5.85
C LEU A 33 -6.88 -13.29 6.09
N GLY A 34 -7.11 -11.98 6.08
CA GLY A 34 -8.45 -11.40 6.18
C GLY A 34 -9.37 -11.81 5.03
N ILE A 35 -8.84 -11.79 3.80
CA ILE A 35 -9.58 -12.20 2.60
C ILE A 35 -9.94 -13.69 2.66
N ARG A 36 -8.99 -14.55 3.04
CA ARG A 36 -9.24 -15.99 3.22
C ARG A 36 -10.29 -16.27 4.28
N TYR A 37 -10.20 -15.57 5.42
CA TYR A 37 -11.18 -15.69 6.49
C TYR A 37 -12.58 -15.27 6.03
N ALA A 38 -12.71 -14.16 5.31
CA ALA A 38 -13.99 -13.72 4.75
C ALA A 38 -14.57 -14.75 3.78
N ASN A 39 -13.73 -15.36 2.93
CA ASN A 39 -14.17 -16.42 2.01
C ASN A 39 -14.58 -17.72 2.74
N GLU A 40 -13.91 -18.05 3.83
CA GLU A 40 -14.30 -19.21 4.66
C GLU A 40 -15.67 -18.98 5.32
N MET A 41 -15.92 -17.76 5.80
CA MET A 41 -17.21 -17.39 6.40
C MET A 41 -18.34 -17.26 5.37
N HIS A 42 -18.01 -16.90 4.13
CA HIS A 42 -18.96 -16.68 3.03
C HIS A 42 -18.50 -17.42 1.76
N PRO A 43 -18.53 -18.77 1.76
CA PRO A 43 -17.99 -19.57 0.66
C PRO A 43 -18.85 -19.56 -0.60
N THR A 44 -20.09 -19.06 -0.51
CA THR A 44 -21.04 -19.00 -1.62
C THR A 44 -21.73 -17.64 -1.67
N VAL A 45 -22.28 -17.31 -2.83
CA VAL A 45 -23.11 -16.12 -3.05
C VAL A 45 -24.32 -16.48 -3.91
N ASN A 46 -25.48 -15.93 -3.59
CA ASN A 46 -26.68 -16.08 -4.40
C ASN A 46 -26.74 -14.95 -5.44
N ILE A 47 -26.82 -15.33 -6.70
CA ILE A 47 -26.97 -14.39 -7.82
C ILE A 47 -28.18 -14.81 -8.67
N GLY A 48 -29.21 -13.98 -8.70
CA GLY A 48 -30.39 -14.25 -9.48
C GLY A 48 -31.17 -15.51 -9.06
N GLY A 49 -31.08 -15.90 -7.78
CA GLY A 49 -31.71 -17.09 -7.22
C GLY A 49 -30.87 -18.36 -7.34
N GLU A 50 -29.66 -18.28 -7.87
CA GLU A 50 -28.73 -19.39 -8.01
C GLU A 50 -27.52 -19.21 -7.10
N GLU A 51 -27.08 -20.31 -6.48
CA GLU A 51 -25.91 -20.32 -5.61
C GLU A 51 -24.63 -20.54 -6.43
N TYR A 52 -23.66 -19.67 -6.22
CA TYR A 52 -22.32 -19.72 -6.82
C TYR A 52 -21.28 -19.94 -5.72
N ALA A 53 -20.35 -20.84 -5.96
CA ALA A 53 -19.16 -20.96 -5.12
C ALA A 53 -18.23 -19.77 -5.33
N VAL A 54 -17.70 -19.21 -4.26
CA VAL A 54 -16.68 -18.15 -4.31
C VAL A 54 -15.31 -18.77 -4.17
N LYS A 55 -14.46 -18.57 -5.17
CA LYS A 55 -13.08 -19.09 -5.19
C LYS A 55 -12.09 -17.94 -5.26
N LEU A 56 -11.06 -18.01 -4.45
CA LEU A 56 -9.94 -17.06 -4.47
C LEU A 56 -8.89 -17.49 -5.50
N VAL A 57 -8.41 -16.54 -6.27
CA VAL A 57 -7.24 -16.67 -7.16
C VAL A 57 -6.16 -15.75 -6.62
N GLU A 58 -5.22 -16.31 -5.89
CA GLU A 58 -4.17 -15.55 -5.21
C GLU A 58 -2.94 -15.39 -6.12
N VAL A 59 -2.41 -14.18 -6.18
CA VAL A 59 -1.15 -13.87 -6.85
C VAL A 59 -0.32 -12.98 -5.94
N ASP A 60 0.99 -13.25 -5.92
CA ASP A 60 1.98 -12.44 -5.20
C ASP A 60 2.54 -11.39 -6.15
N ASN A 61 2.36 -10.10 -5.86
CA ASN A 61 2.98 -9.02 -6.64
C ASN A 61 4.40 -8.66 -6.14
N LYS A 62 4.89 -9.35 -5.12
CA LYS A 62 6.25 -9.27 -4.58
C LYS A 62 6.70 -7.87 -4.12
N SER A 63 5.77 -6.96 -3.88
CA SER A 63 6.06 -5.55 -3.56
C SER A 63 6.84 -4.82 -4.67
N ASP A 64 6.76 -5.30 -5.90
CA ASP A 64 7.51 -4.81 -7.05
C ASP A 64 6.58 -4.37 -8.18
N LYS A 65 6.80 -3.19 -8.76
CA LYS A 65 5.92 -2.62 -9.80
C LYS A 65 5.88 -3.46 -11.08
N THR A 66 7.00 -4.06 -11.48
CA THR A 66 7.07 -4.93 -12.66
C THR A 66 6.32 -6.24 -12.41
N GLU A 67 6.54 -6.86 -11.26
CA GLU A 67 5.82 -8.07 -10.87
C GLU A 67 4.32 -7.79 -10.64
N ALA A 68 3.95 -6.60 -10.20
CA ALA A 68 2.55 -6.18 -10.08
C ALA A 68 1.85 -6.19 -11.44
N VAL A 69 2.50 -5.73 -12.50
CA VAL A 69 1.98 -5.80 -13.88
C VAL A 69 1.76 -7.26 -14.30
N ASN A 70 2.74 -8.13 -14.06
CA ASN A 70 2.63 -9.56 -14.38
C ASN A 70 1.50 -10.24 -13.59
N ALA A 71 1.39 -9.93 -12.28
CA ALA A 71 0.34 -10.46 -11.41
C ALA A 71 -1.06 -10.01 -11.87
N ALA A 72 -1.21 -8.73 -12.23
CA ALA A 72 -2.48 -8.19 -12.74
C ALA A 72 -2.89 -8.86 -14.06
N GLN A 73 -1.95 -9.03 -15.00
CA GLN A 73 -2.20 -9.72 -16.27
C GLN A 73 -2.61 -11.17 -16.05
N LYS A 74 -2.00 -11.85 -15.07
CA LYS A 74 -2.40 -13.21 -14.69
C LYS A 74 -3.84 -13.25 -14.19
N LEU A 75 -4.24 -12.36 -13.28
CA LEU A 75 -5.62 -12.28 -12.77
C LEU A 75 -6.63 -12.01 -13.88
N VAL A 76 -6.30 -11.13 -14.83
CA VAL A 76 -7.12 -10.88 -16.02
C VAL A 76 -7.28 -12.16 -16.85
N SER A 77 -6.20 -12.90 -17.08
CA SER A 77 -6.23 -14.16 -17.83
C SER A 77 -7.04 -15.27 -17.14
N GLU A 78 -7.08 -15.26 -15.82
CA GLU A 78 -7.89 -16.16 -15.00
C GLU A 78 -9.38 -15.77 -14.97
N LYS A 79 -9.73 -14.64 -15.57
CA LYS A 79 -11.11 -14.13 -15.66
C LYS A 79 -11.78 -13.94 -14.30
N VAL A 80 -11.06 -13.34 -13.37
CA VAL A 80 -11.63 -12.96 -12.07
C VAL A 80 -12.70 -11.87 -12.25
N SER A 81 -13.72 -11.89 -11.41
CA SER A 81 -14.83 -10.93 -11.48
C SER A 81 -14.53 -9.62 -10.75
N VAL A 82 -13.68 -9.68 -9.74
CA VAL A 82 -13.25 -8.54 -8.91
C VAL A 82 -11.87 -8.84 -8.35
N VAL A 83 -11.11 -7.80 -8.07
CA VAL A 83 -9.77 -7.89 -7.45
C VAL A 83 -9.80 -7.23 -6.08
N LEU A 84 -9.25 -7.87 -5.07
CA LEU A 84 -8.99 -7.30 -3.75
C LEU A 84 -7.48 -7.07 -3.58
N GLY A 85 -7.10 -5.89 -3.12
CA GLY A 85 -5.70 -5.47 -2.93
C GLY A 85 -5.39 -4.15 -3.64
N SER A 86 -4.18 -3.66 -3.46
CA SER A 86 -3.02 -4.25 -2.81
C SER A 86 -2.62 -3.47 -1.57
N TYR A 87 -1.96 -4.15 -0.63
CA TYR A 87 -1.07 -3.48 0.30
C TYR A 87 0.08 -2.86 -0.51
N GLY A 88 0.28 -1.55 -0.38
CA GLY A 88 1.26 -0.82 -1.18
C GLY A 88 0.63 -0.02 -2.32
N SER A 89 0.79 1.31 -2.26
CA SER A 89 0.22 2.22 -3.25
C SER A 89 0.89 2.08 -4.63
N GLY A 90 2.21 1.94 -4.68
CA GLY A 90 2.97 1.87 -5.93
C GLY A 90 2.57 0.68 -6.81
N VAL A 91 2.41 -0.49 -6.23
CA VAL A 91 1.96 -1.70 -6.95
C VAL A 91 0.50 -1.59 -7.40
N SER A 92 -0.35 -0.95 -6.60
CA SER A 92 -1.75 -0.68 -6.95
C SER A 92 -1.86 0.27 -8.13
N ILE A 93 -1.07 1.36 -8.13
CA ILE A 93 -1.00 2.31 -9.25
C ILE A 93 -0.51 1.61 -10.52
N ALA A 94 0.55 0.81 -10.43
CA ALA A 94 1.12 0.10 -11.58
C ALA A 94 0.14 -0.87 -12.23
N ALA A 95 -0.73 -1.53 -11.44
CA ALA A 95 -1.70 -2.50 -11.92
C ALA A 95 -3.04 -1.87 -12.36
N GLY A 96 -3.35 -0.66 -11.88
CA GLY A 96 -4.68 -0.07 -11.98
C GLY A 96 -5.22 0.01 -13.41
N GLN A 97 -4.41 0.43 -14.38
CA GLN A 97 -4.84 0.54 -15.77
C GLN A 97 -5.15 -0.83 -16.39
N ILE A 98 -4.43 -1.88 -15.99
CA ILE A 98 -4.64 -3.24 -16.49
C ILE A 98 -6.04 -3.75 -16.08
N PHE A 99 -6.43 -3.52 -14.84
CA PHE A 99 -7.76 -3.88 -14.36
C PHE A 99 -8.85 -3.03 -15.04
N ALA A 100 -8.62 -1.72 -15.21
CA ALA A 100 -9.55 -0.82 -15.88
C ALA A 100 -9.79 -1.23 -17.34
N ASP A 101 -8.73 -1.52 -18.10
CA ASP A 101 -8.80 -1.96 -19.49
C ASP A 101 -9.57 -3.28 -19.64
N ALA A 102 -9.43 -4.17 -18.66
CA ALA A 102 -10.17 -5.43 -18.59
C ALA A 102 -11.59 -5.27 -18.03
N LYS A 103 -11.96 -4.07 -17.56
CA LYS A 103 -13.26 -3.78 -16.90
C LYS A 103 -13.49 -4.65 -15.67
N ILE A 104 -12.44 -4.90 -14.92
CA ILE A 104 -12.46 -5.64 -13.66
C ILE A 104 -12.32 -4.65 -12.50
N PRO A 105 -13.34 -4.50 -11.64
CA PRO A 105 -13.22 -3.63 -10.47
C PRO A 105 -12.15 -4.15 -9.50
N ALA A 106 -11.36 -3.25 -8.95
CA ALA A 106 -10.38 -3.52 -7.91
C ALA A 106 -10.73 -2.73 -6.65
N ILE A 107 -10.58 -3.34 -5.48
CA ILE A 107 -10.87 -2.72 -4.19
C ILE A 107 -9.62 -2.81 -3.31
N GLY A 108 -9.00 -1.67 -3.06
CA GLY A 108 -7.84 -1.56 -2.19
C GLY A 108 -8.21 -1.55 -0.72
N CYS A 109 -7.50 -2.34 0.07
CA CYS A 109 -7.70 -2.44 1.52
C CYS A 109 -6.94 -1.34 2.27
N SER A 110 -5.69 -1.04 1.87
CA SER A 110 -4.81 -0.11 2.57
C SER A 110 -3.90 0.73 1.65
N CYS A 111 -4.15 0.77 0.36
CA CYS A 111 -3.41 1.60 -0.59
C CYS A 111 -3.89 3.05 -0.51
N THR A 112 -3.22 3.85 0.32
CA THR A 112 -3.70 5.15 0.79
C THR A 112 -3.33 6.34 -0.11
N ASN A 113 -2.45 6.17 -1.10
CA ASN A 113 -2.11 7.25 -2.03
C ASN A 113 -3.31 7.59 -2.93
N PRO A 114 -3.71 8.88 -3.03
CA PRO A 114 -4.84 9.29 -3.88
C PRO A 114 -4.74 8.82 -5.33
N GLN A 115 -3.55 8.73 -5.89
CA GLN A 115 -3.32 8.33 -7.28
C GLN A 115 -3.79 6.91 -7.61
N VAL A 116 -4.01 6.05 -6.62
CA VAL A 116 -4.54 4.69 -6.84
C VAL A 116 -5.90 4.74 -7.54
N THR A 117 -6.76 5.69 -7.15
CA THR A 117 -8.11 5.82 -7.70
C THR A 117 -8.29 7.03 -8.61
N GLU A 118 -7.35 7.96 -8.62
CA GLU A 118 -7.42 9.17 -9.42
C GLU A 118 -7.42 8.83 -10.92
N GLY A 119 -8.48 9.26 -11.62
CA GLY A 119 -8.64 8.99 -13.05
C GLY A 119 -8.91 7.52 -13.41
N ASN A 120 -9.24 6.67 -12.44
CA ASN A 120 -9.54 5.26 -12.65
C ASN A 120 -10.92 4.89 -12.08
N ASP A 121 -11.90 4.72 -12.96
CA ASP A 121 -13.28 4.39 -12.60
C ASP A 121 -13.47 2.94 -12.12
N TYR A 122 -12.43 2.13 -12.21
CA TYR A 122 -12.45 0.72 -11.81
C TYR A 122 -11.67 0.43 -10.52
N TYR A 123 -10.96 1.43 -9.94
CA TYR A 123 -10.26 1.22 -8.68
C TYR A 123 -10.97 1.95 -7.54
N PHE A 124 -11.33 1.20 -6.52
CA PHE A 124 -11.99 1.65 -5.29
C PHE A 124 -11.11 1.39 -4.09
N ARG A 125 -11.41 2.00 -2.96
CA ARG A 125 -10.71 1.73 -1.70
C ARG A 125 -11.67 1.78 -0.51
N VAL A 126 -11.31 1.08 0.56
CA VAL A 126 -12.03 1.09 1.84
C VAL A 126 -11.18 1.66 2.97
N CYS A 127 -10.09 2.36 2.64
CA CYS A 127 -9.20 3.05 3.59
C CYS A 127 -9.26 4.57 3.40
N PHE A 128 -8.70 5.28 4.38
CA PHE A 128 -8.44 6.73 4.26
C PHE A 128 -7.34 7.00 3.22
N ILE A 129 -7.11 8.27 2.91
CA ILE A 129 -6.10 8.70 1.95
C ILE A 129 -4.99 9.54 2.62
N ASP A 130 -3.83 9.59 2.01
CA ASP A 130 -2.62 10.21 2.56
C ASP A 130 -2.71 11.70 2.86
N PRO A 131 -3.50 12.54 2.14
CA PRO A 131 -3.74 13.93 2.57
C PRO A 131 -4.31 14.04 3.98
N PHE A 132 -5.25 13.17 4.34
CA PHE A 132 -5.79 13.07 5.68
C PHE A 132 -4.72 12.59 6.68
N GLN A 133 -4.00 11.52 6.35
CA GLN A 133 -2.95 10.97 7.20
C GLN A 133 -1.84 12.00 7.46
N GLY A 134 -1.37 12.69 6.43
CA GLY A 134 -0.36 13.75 6.56
C GLY A 134 -0.83 14.88 7.44
N THR A 135 -2.09 15.32 7.29
CA THR A 135 -2.70 16.37 8.12
C THR A 135 -2.80 15.94 9.59
N VAL A 136 -3.26 14.70 9.85
CA VAL A 136 -3.36 14.18 11.22
C VAL A 136 -2.00 14.12 11.89
N MET A 137 -0.99 13.60 11.21
CA MET A 137 0.36 13.48 11.75
C MET A 137 1.02 14.84 12.00
N ALA A 138 0.83 15.80 11.08
CA ALA A 138 1.34 17.16 11.25
C ALA A 138 0.68 17.87 12.45
N ASN A 139 -0.63 17.75 12.59
CA ASN A 139 -1.35 18.33 13.73
C ASN A 139 -0.91 17.69 15.05
N TYR A 140 -0.79 16.36 15.08
CA TYR A 140 -0.32 15.65 16.28
C TYR A 140 1.07 16.14 16.71
N ALA A 141 2.02 16.20 15.76
CA ALA A 141 3.37 16.68 16.03
C ALA A 141 3.36 18.14 16.55
N PHE A 142 2.65 19.04 15.87
CA PHE A 142 2.61 20.45 16.21
C PHE A 142 1.92 20.70 17.57
N GLN A 143 0.83 20.01 17.87
CA GLN A 143 0.12 20.09 19.15
C GLN A 143 0.97 19.57 20.32
N ASN A 144 1.88 18.61 20.07
CA ASN A 144 2.82 18.11 21.05
C ASN A 144 4.12 18.96 21.15
N GLY A 145 4.14 20.14 20.54
CA GLY A 145 5.19 21.13 20.72
C GLY A 145 6.26 21.15 19.63
N ALA A 146 6.20 20.25 18.65
CA ALA A 146 7.18 20.28 17.55
C ALA A 146 7.00 21.52 16.68
N LYS A 147 8.09 22.24 16.43
CA LYS A 147 8.14 23.42 15.55
C LYS A 147 9.02 23.21 14.34
N SER A 148 9.87 22.19 14.37
CA SER A 148 10.74 21.79 13.27
C SER A 148 10.68 20.28 13.04
N ALA A 149 10.81 19.87 11.79
CA ALA A 149 10.78 18.47 11.41
C ALA A 149 11.83 18.16 10.34
N ALA A 150 12.41 16.98 10.44
CA ALA A 150 13.09 16.32 9.34
C ALA A 150 12.14 15.32 8.69
N VAL A 151 12.22 15.15 7.39
CA VAL A 151 11.42 14.18 6.64
C VAL A 151 12.36 13.23 5.90
N ILE A 152 12.16 11.93 6.10
CA ILE A 152 12.91 10.88 5.39
C ILE A 152 11.92 10.12 4.52
N THR A 153 12.19 10.03 3.22
CA THR A 153 11.34 9.29 2.28
C THR A 153 12.14 8.26 1.49
N GLN A 154 11.45 7.21 1.05
CA GLN A 154 12.04 6.19 0.19
C GLN A 154 11.94 6.61 -1.26
N LEU A 155 13.09 6.63 -1.95
CA LEU A 155 13.16 6.98 -3.37
C LEU A 155 12.41 5.93 -4.21
N GLY A 156 11.51 6.40 -5.08
CA GLY A 156 10.72 5.54 -5.97
C GLY A 156 9.53 4.83 -5.34
N ASP A 157 9.25 5.08 -4.05
CA ASP A 157 8.05 4.57 -3.38
C ASP A 157 6.96 5.63 -3.32
N ASP A 158 5.84 5.38 -4.02
CA ASP A 158 4.75 6.37 -4.14
C ASP A 158 4.05 6.65 -2.79
N TYR A 159 3.94 5.66 -1.92
CA TYR A 159 3.41 5.85 -0.57
C TYR A 159 4.30 6.78 0.25
N SER A 160 5.58 6.45 0.37
CA SER A 160 6.54 7.19 1.19
C SER A 160 6.71 8.63 0.73
N SER A 161 6.96 8.84 -0.55
CA SER A 161 7.13 10.18 -1.13
C SER A 161 5.86 11.00 -1.09
N GLY A 162 4.72 10.41 -1.39
CA GLY A 162 3.41 11.07 -1.34
C GLY A 162 3.04 11.52 0.07
N LEU A 163 3.11 10.61 1.03
CA LEU A 163 2.79 10.92 2.43
C LEU A 163 3.77 11.94 3.03
N GLY A 164 5.06 11.85 2.70
CA GLY A 164 6.06 12.84 3.08
C GLY A 164 5.69 14.24 2.58
N SER A 165 5.23 14.36 1.34
CA SER A 165 4.79 15.64 0.77
C SER A 165 3.55 16.20 1.47
N TYR A 166 2.54 15.38 1.73
CA TYR A 166 1.34 15.83 2.45
C TYR A 166 1.64 16.25 3.88
N PHE A 167 2.52 15.52 4.58
CA PHE A 167 2.97 15.93 5.91
C PHE A 167 3.67 17.30 5.87
N LYS A 168 4.62 17.49 4.96
CA LYS A 168 5.37 18.77 4.84
C LYS A 168 4.42 19.93 4.59
N GLU A 169 3.48 19.78 3.68
CA GLU A 169 2.49 20.81 3.38
C GLU A 169 1.63 21.15 4.59
N ALA A 170 1.10 20.15 5.27
CA ALA A 170 0.26 20.34 6.45
C ALA A 170 1.04 20.95 7.62
N PHE A 171 2.28 20.52 7.86
CA PHE A 171 3.13 21.03 8.93
C PHE A 171 3.52 22.49 8.70
N ALA A 172 3.85 22.85 7.45
CA ALA A 172 4.13 24.22 7.08
C ALA A 172 2.91 25.15 7.26
N LYS A 173 1.70 24.69 6.91
CA LYS A 173 0.44 25.44 7.13
C LYS A 173 0.17 25.74 8.61
N LEU A 174 0.65 24.89 9.51
CA LEU A 174 0.56 25.10 10.97
C LEU A 174 1.63 26.06 11.50
N GLY A 175 2.58 26.50 10.68
CA GLY A 175 3.72 27.33 11.07
C GLY A 175 4.97 26.53 11.47
N GLY A 176 4.99 25.23 11.20
CA GLY A 176 6.16 24.38 11.37
C GLY A 176 7.19 24.58 10.26
N ASN A 177 8.45 24.27 10.55
CA ASN A 177 9.56 24.35 9.60
C ASN A 177 10.09 22.97 9.25
N ILE A 178 10.27 22.68 7.96
CA ILE A 178 11.01 21.50 7.50
C ILE A 178 12.48 21.90 7.40
N VAL A 179 13.30 21.37 8.30
CA VAL A 179 14.72 21.74 8.45
C VAL A 179 15.67 20.76 7.75
N SER A 180 15.20 19.55 7.42
CA SER A 180 15.98 18.56 6.69
C SER A 180 15.05 17.67 5.86
N GLU A 181 15.45 17.36 4.63
CA GLU A 181 14.78 16.41 3.75
C GLU A 181 15.81 15.41 3.27
N GLU A 182 15.60 14.14 3.58
CA GLU A 182 16.51 13.04 3.23
C GLU A 182 15.75 11.96 2.47
N GLN A 183 16.49 11.24 1.62
CA GLN A 183 15.96 10.12 0.88
C GLN A 183 16.86 8.90 1.05
N PHE A 184 16.26 7.72 1.09
CA PHE A 184 16.97 6.45 1.11
C PHE A 184 16.55 5.56 -0.05
N GLN A 185 17.42 4.62 -0.39
CA GLN A 185 17.16 3.64 -1.45
C GLN A 185 16.38 2.43 -0.91
N THR A 186 15.61 1.79 -1.77
CA THR A 186 14.99 0.49 -1.45
C THR A 186 16.07 -0.50 -0.98
N ASN A 187 15.80 -1.24 0.08
CA ASN A 187 16.72 -2.18 0.73
C ASN A 187 17.99 -1.56 1.35
N GLN A 188 18.05 -0.24 1.50
CA GLN A 188 19.13 0.41 2.23
C GLN A 188 19.11 -0.01 3.71
N THR A 189 20.27 -0.37 4.25
CA THR A 189 20.44 -0.82 5.64
C THR A 189 21.29 0.14 6.47
N ASP A 190 22.13 0.95 5.84
CA ASP A 190 22.97 1.94 6.52
C ASP A 190 22.36 3.34 6.37
N PHE A 191 21.89 3.89 7.47
CA PHE A 191 21.29 5.23 7.55
C PHE A 191 22.20 6.26 8.23
N LYS A 192 23.43 5.91 8.55
CA LYS A 192 24.35 6.74 9.35
C LYS A 192 24.56 8.13 8.75
N ALA A 193 24.77 8.24 7.43
CA ALA A 193 24.94 9.53 6.77
C ALA A 193 23.67 10.38 6.84
N ILE A 194 22.52 9.80 6.58
CA ILE A 194 21.21 10.45 6.66
C ILE A 194 20.97 10.98 8.08
N LEU A 195 21.17 10.14 9.09
CA LEU A 195 20.95 10.51 10.48
C LEU A 195 21.97 11.56 10.98
N THR A 196 23.20 11.54 10.47
CA THR A 196 24.18 12.59 10.75
C THR A 196 23.73 13.94 10.20
N ASN A 197 23.20 13.99 8.99
CA ASN A 197 22.65 15.21 8.40
C ASN A 197 21.46 15.72 9.19
N ILE A 198 20.54 14.84 9.59
CA ILE A 198 19.38 15.19 10.39
C ILE A 198 19.78 15.74 11.75
N LYS A 199 20.74 15.10 12.42
CA LYS A 199 21.26 15.56 13.71
C LYS A 199 21.87 16.95 13.61
N ALA A 200 22.57 17.26 12.52
CA ALA A 200 23.13 18.60 12.28
C ALA A 200 22.05 19.67 12.08
N ALA A 201 20.90 19.29 11.53
CA ALA A 201 19.74 20.19 11.35
C ALA A 201 18.93 20.39 12.65
N ASP A 202 19.12 19.54 13.66
CA ASP A 202 18.51 19.59 15.00
C ASP A 202 16.98 19.77 14.99
N PRO A 203 16.22 18.87 14.31
CA PRO A 203 14.77 18.96 14.30
C PRO A 203 14.16 18.48 15.62
N ASP A 204 12.96 19.00 15.95
CA ASP A 204 12.17 18.52 17.09
C ASP A 204 11.64 17.10 16.87
N ILE A 205 11.33 16.75 15.61
CA ILE A 205 10.83 15.43 15.23
C ILE A 205 11.41 14.97 13.88
N ILE A 206 11.33 13.65 13.65
CA ILE A 206 11.58 13.01 12.36
C ILE A 206 10.29 12.37 11.90
N PHE A 207 9.85 12.69 10.69
CA PHE A 207 8.75 12.01 10.00
C PHE A 207 9.32 11.10 8.92
N ALA A 208 9.12 9.79 9.07
CA ALA A 208 9.75 8.77 8.21
C ALA A 208 8.70 7.75 7.71
N PRO A 209 7.83 8.14 6.77
CA PRO A 209 6.86 7.21 6.20
C PRO A 209 7.59 6.14 5.37
N SER A 210 7.51 4.90 5.81
CA SER A 210 8.22 3.78 5.17
C SER A 210 7.55 2.44 5.45
N SER A 211 8.06 1.37 4.85
CA SER A 211 7.59 0.02 5.12
C SER A 211 7.98 -0.45 6.53
N ILE A 212 7.25 -1.47 7.02
CA ILE A 212 7.53 -2.10 8.33
C ILE A 212 8.95 -2.65 8.40
N THR A 213 9.49 -3.16 7.30
CA THR A 213 10.84 -3.72 7.25
C THR A 213 11.94 -2.67 7.31
N THR A 214 11.67 -1.45 6.86
CA THR A 214 12.64 -0.35 6.82
C THR A 214 12.60 0.50 8.09
N ALA A 215 11.42 0.71 8.67
CA ALA A 215 11.27 1.55 9.86
C ALA A 215 12.21 1.19 11.04
N PRO A 216 12.39 -0.10 11.42
CA PRO A 216 13.32 -0.46 12.48
C PRO A 216 14.78 -0.13 12.16
N ALA A 217 15.20 -0.24 10.90
CA ALA A 217 16.57 0.05 10.48
C ALA A 217 16.92 1.54 10.54
N SER A 218 15.93 2.42 10.34
CA SER A 218 16.10 3.88 10.45
C SER A 218 16.10 4.39 11.89
N LEU A 219 15.66 3.56 12.86
CA LEU A 219 15.53 3.91 14.27
C LEU A 219 16.63 3.24 15.12
N ASP A 220 17.90 3.34 14.72
CA ASP A 220 19.00 2.83 15.57
C ASP A 220 19.01 3.60 16.90
N PRO A 221 18.71 2.92 18.05
CA PRO A 221 18.65 3.57 19.35
C PRO A 221 19.99 4.17 19.79
N SER A 222 21.10 3.73 19.21
CA SER A 222 22.44 4.28 19.52
C SER A 222 22.60 5.72 19.04
N LEU A 223 21.73 6.18 18.15
CA LEU A 223 21.72 7.55 17.62
C LEU A 223 20.79 8.49 18.41
N CYS A 224 19.91 7.94 19.23
CA CYS A 224 19.00 8.70 20.11
C CYS A 224 19.61 9.00 21.50
N SER A 225 20.72 8.38 21.86
CA SER A 225 21.37 8.58 23.13
C SER A 225 22.45 9.65 23.01
N HIS A 226 22.11 10.91 23.18
CA HIS A 226 22.98 11.97 23.73
C HIS A 226 22.13 13.24 23.92
N SER A 227 21.49 13.30 25.03
CA SER A 227 21.17 14.56 25.71
C SER A 227 22.04 14.73 26.90
#